data_18a6cd05507229b0e75d8f3fc7a14cef
#
_entry.id   18a6cd05507229b0e75d8f3fc7a14cef
#
_cell.length_a   1.000
_cell.length_b   1.000
_cell.length_c   1.000
_cell.angle_alpha   90.00
_cell.angle_beta   90.00
_cell.angle_gamma   90.00
#
_symmetry.space_group_name_H-M   'P 1'
#
loop_
_entity.id
_entity.type
_entity.pdbx_description
1 polymer ?
#
loop_
_entity_poly.entity_id
_entity_poly.type
_entity_poly.pdbx_seq_one_letter_code
_entity_poly.pdbx_strand_id
1 'polypeptide(L)'
;MTILAPKAEEYKDDDTNNSSIVILAEFGSTSFMFTGDAESVSEEEILKTFDASSLKCDLLKVGHHGSPSSTTEAFLSALSPKYAVISVGKNNYGHPAQTVLDRLADHGVKYYMTIDEGTIVFVSDGTTLTKS
;
A
#
# COMPACT_ATOMS: atom_id res chain seq x y z
N MET A 1 -8.57 -6.82 11.98
CA MET A 1 -8.67 -6.50 10.54
C MET A 1 -9.71 -5.42 10.36
N THR A 2 -9.35 -4.34 9.67
CA THR A 2 -10.23 -3.19 9.41
C THR A 2 -10.29 -2.91 7.92
N ILE A 3 -11.49 -2.80 7.35
CA ILE A 3 -11.68 -2.38 5.97
C ILE A 3 -11.71 -0.85 5.96
N LEU A 4 -10.79 -0.23 5.23
CA LEU A 4 -10.62 1.22 5.16
C LEU A 4 -11.31 1.85 3.96
N ALA A 5 -11.40 1.13 2.85
CA ALA A 5 -12.07 1.52 1.61
C ALA A 5 -12.70 0.29 0.94
N PRO A 6 -13.64 0.48 -0.01
CA PRO A 6 -14.20 1.75 -0.42
C PRO A 6 -15.13 2.35 0.64
N LYS A 7 -15.22 3.68 0.69
CA LYS A 7 -16.09 4.43 1.61
C LYS A 7 -17.25 5.11 0.88
N ALA A 8 -16.99 5.63 -0.30
CA ALA A 8 -18.03 6.27 -1.10
C ALA A 8 -19.02 5.24 -1.61
N GLU A 9 -20.30 5.56 -1.50
CA GLU A 9 -21.37 4.77 -2.12
C GLU A 9 -21.37 4.91 -3.64
N GLU A 10 -20.75 5.97 -4.15
CA GLU A 10 -20.67 6.28 -5.58
C GLU A 10 -19.27 6.74 -5.98
N TYR A 11 -18.44 5.81 -6.44
CA TYR A 11 -17.35 6.16 -7.35
C TYR A 11 -17.93 6.33 -8.76
N LYS A 12 -17.28 7.15 -9.60
CA LYS A 12 -17.69 7.25 -11.02
C LYS A 12 -17.69 5.85 -11.62
N ASP A 13 -18.65 5.58 -12.49
CA ASP A 13 -18.89 4.26 -13.08
C ASP A 13 -17.64 3.60 -13.74
N ASP A 14 -16.65 4.41 -14.11
CA ASP A 14 -15.39 3.99 -14.73
C ASP A 14 -14.17 3.98 -13.78
N ASP A 15 -14.35 4.36 -12.51
CA ASP A 15 -13.27 4.41 -11.51
C ASP A 15 -13.16 3.11 -10.71
N THR A 16 -12.85 2.02 -11.39
CA THR A 16 -12.74 0.70 -10.79
C THR A 16 -11.57 0.58 -9.81
N ASN A 17 -10.49 1.32 -10.03
CA ASN A 17 -9.30 1.27 -9.17
C ASN A 17 -9.59 1.83 -7.78
N ASN A 18 -10.24 2.99 -7.70
CA ASN A 18 -10.63 3.59 -6.42
C ASN A 18 -11.75 2.83 -5.70
N SER A 19 -12.40 1.88 -6.38
CA SER A 19 -13.32 0.91 -5.76
C SER A 19 -12.62 -0.29 -5.12
N SER A 20 -11.28 -0.33 -5.15
CA SER A 20 -10.49 -1.39 -4.52
C SER A 20 -10.75 -1.47 -3.02
N ILE A 21 -10.77 -2.69 -2.50
CA ILE A 21 -10.84 -2.93 -1.06
C ILE A 21 -9.47 -2.65 -0.44
N VAL A 22 -9.41 -1.70 0.47
CA VAL A 22 -8.21 -1.39 1.26
C VAL A 22 -8.38 -1.95 2.67
N ILE A 23 -7.40 -2.74 3.11
CA ILE A 23 -7.48 -3.47 4.37
C ILE A 23 -6.24 -3.19 5.21
N LEU A 24 -6.45 -2.83 6.46
CA LEU A 24 -5.44 -2.90 7.52
C LEU A 24 -5.66 -4.20 8.30
N ALA A 25 -4.72 -5.12 8.20
CA ALA A 25 -4.70 -6.36 8.97
C ALA A 25 -3.67 -6.25 10.10
N GLU A 26 -4.06 -6.68 11.29
CA GLU A 26 -3.22 -6.66 12.48
C GLU A 26 -3.12 -8.05 13.08
N PHE A 27 -1.92 -8.43 13.49
CA PHE A 27 -1.66 -9.66 14.23
C PHE A 27 -0.67 -9.38 15.36
N GLY A 28 -1.15 -9.42 16.59
CA GLY A 28 -0.37 -8.99 17.75
C GLY A 28 0.05 -7.52 17.60
N SER A 29 1.34 -7.25 17.57
CA SER A 29 1.92 -5.92 17.36
C SER A 29 2.42 -5.67 15.93
N THR A 30 2.13 -6.58 15.00
CA THR A 30 2.49 -6.41 13.57
C THR A 30 1.26 -6.04 12.75
N SER A 31 1.47 -5.24 11.70
CA SER A 31 0.39 -4.72 10.89
C SER A 31 0.73 -4.66 9.39
N PHE A 32 -0.29 -4.87 8.58
CA PHE A 32 -0.18 -5.05 7.13
C PHE A 32 -1.23 -4.21 6.42
N MET A 33 -0.82 -3.40 5.47
CA MET A 33 -1.71 -2.60 4.64
C MET A 33 -1.79 -3.19 3.23
N PHE A 34 -2.98 -3.60 2.83
CA PHE A 34 -3.29 -4.09 1.48
C PHE A 34 -4.16 -3.07 0.77
N THR A 35 -3.70 -2.52 -0.34
CA THR A 35 -4.33 -1.38 -1.00
C THR A 35 -5.02 -1.71 -2.32
N GLY A 36 -4.87 -2.96 -2.81
CA GLY A 36 -5.36 -3.29 -4.15
C GLY A 36 -4.76 -2.35 -5.20
N ASP A 37 -5.59 -1.82 -6.06
CA ASP A 37 -5.25 -0.81 -7.06
C ASP A 37 -5.79 0.59 -6.71
N ALA A 38 -6.08 0.81 -5.42
CA ALA A 38 -6.53 2.12 -4.94
C ALA A 38 -5.55 3.23 -5.34
N GLU A 39 -6.11 4.35 -5.75
CA GLU A 39 -5.40 5.53 -6.20
C GLU A 39 -5.61 6.72 -5.23
N SER A 40 -5.11 7.87 -5.60
CA SER A 40 -5.11 9.06 -4.74
C SER A 40 -6.48 9.44 -4.18
N VAL A 41 -7.57 9.25 -4.93
CA VAL A 41 -8.93 9.56 -4.48
C VAL A 41 -9.30 8.70 -3.27
N SER A 42 -9.09 7.38 -3.35
CA SER A 42 -9.35 6.46 -2.25
C SER A 42 -8.43 6.73 -1.05
N GLU A 43 -7.15 7.01 -1.32
CA GLU A 43 -6.18 7.34 -0.27
C GLU A 43 -6.56 8.62 0.49
N GLU A 44 -7.01 9.67 -0.22
CA GLU A 44 -7.50 10.91 0.39
C GLU A 44 -8.75 10.67 1.25
N GLU A 45 -9.67 9.84 0.82
CA GLU A 45 -10.87 9.49 1.59
C GLU A 45 -10.50 8.75 2.88
N ILE A 46 -9.54 7.83 2.82
CA ILE A 46 -9.02 7.14 4.01
C ILE A 46 -8.41 8.15 4.99
N LEU A 47 -7.56 9.07 4.49
CA LEU A 47 -6.93 10.09 5.31
C LEU A 47 -7.91 11.10 5.94
N LYS A 48 -9.05 11.35 5.29
CA LYS A 48 -10.13 12.19 5.85
C LYS A 48 -10.97 11.46 6.89
N THR A 49 -11.05 10.14 6.79
CA THR A 49 -11.94 9.31 7.62
C THR A 49 -11.27 8.78 8.88
N PHE A 50 -9.98 8.49 8.81
CA PHE A 50 -9.22 7.86 9.89
C PHE A 50 -8.07 8.75 10.36
N ASP A 51 -7.81 8.72 11.66
CA ASP A 51 -6.63 9.38 12.22
C ASP A 51 -5.34 8.71 11.71
N ALA A 52 -4.35 9.50 11.33
CA ALA A 52 -3.07 8.99 10.83
C ALA A 52 -2.39 8.00 11.79
N SER A 53 -2.56 8.19 13.11
CA SER A 53 -2.02 7.28 14.13
C SER A 53 -2.62 5.87 14.06
N SER A 54 -3.85 5.73 13.57
CA SER A 54 -4.53 4.44 13.40
C SER A 54 -4.23 3.75 12.07
N LEU A 55 -3.53 4.42 11.17
CA LEU A 55 -3.20 3.90 9.83
C LEU A 55 -1.80 3.31 9.72
N LYS A 56 -0.97 3.44 10.74
CA LYS A 56 0.41 2.92 10.72
C LYS A 56 0.45 1.43 10.43
N CYS A 57 1.40 1.03 9.62
CA CYS A 57 1.62 -0.38 9.29
C CYS A 57 3.11 -0.73 9.21
N ASP A 58 3.45 -2.00 9.42
CA ASP A 58 4.82 -2.50 9.25
C ASP A 58 5.13 -2.86 7.80
N LEU A 59 4.14 -3.42 7.09
CA LEU A 59 4.25 -3.83 5.70
C LEU A 59 3.15 -3.21 4.85
N LEU A 60 3.54 -2.56 3.77
CA LEU A 60 2.66 -2.01 2.75
C LEU A 60 2.71 -2.87 1.48
N LYS A 61 1.58 -3.39 1.01
CA LYS A 61 1.45 -3.77 -0.39
C LYS A 61 1.18 -2.48 -1.18
N VAL A 62 2.14 -2.06 -1.99
CA VAL A 62 2.07 -0.82 -2.78
C VAL A 62 0.88 -0.84 -3.74
N GLY A 63 0.15 0.26 -3.79
CA GLY A 63 -1.04 0.39 -4.61
C GLY A 63 -0.76 0.34 -6.11
N HIS A 64 -1.69 -0.23 -6.85
CA HIS A 64 -1.74 -0.24 -8.32
C HIS A 64 -0.38 -0.53 -8.98
N HIS A 65 0.29 -1.58 -8.50
CA HIS A 65 1.58 -2.06 -9.01
C HIS A 65 2.70 -1.00 -9.06
N GLY A 66 2.61 0.02 -8.21
CA GLY A 66 3.53 1.16 -8.22
C GLY A 66 3.19 2.23 -9.26
N SER A 67 1.92 2.38 -9.63
CA SER A 67 1.43 3.48 -10.46
C SER A 67 1.73 4.84 -9.83
N PRO A 68 2.08 5.87 -10.62
CA PRO A 68 2.30 7.22 -10.08
C PRO A 68 1.03 7.86 -9.48
N SER A 69 -0.16 7.31 -9.78
CA SER A 69 -1.44 7.75 -9.22
C SER A 69 -1.73 7.21 -7.82
N SER A 70 -0.90 6.30 -7.31
CA SER A 70 -1.08 5.62 -6.03
C SER A 70 0.10 5.86 -5.08
N THR A 71 -0.08 5.48 -3.82
CA THR A 71 0.94 5.60 -2.77
C THR A 71 1.45 7.03 -2.67
N THR A 72 0.49 7.96 -2.51
CA THR A 72 0.78 9.40 -2.42
C THR A 72 1.66 9.72 -1.23
N GLU A 73 2.34 10.86 -1.29
CA GLU A 73 3.21 11.34 -0.20
C GLU A 73 2.47 11.41 1.15
N ALA A 74 1.24 11.95 1.14
CA ALA A 74 0.44 12.07 2.35
C ALA A 74 0.05 10.69 2.91
N PHE A 75 -0.34 9.76 2.04
CA PHE A 75 -0.73 8.41 2.44
C PHE A 75 0.48 7.64 2.98
N LEU A 76 1.59 7.63 2.26
CA LEU A 76 2.82 6.97 2.70
C LEU A 76 3.33 7.53 4.04
N SER A 77 3.27 8.84 4.22
CA SER A 77 3.63 9.51 5.47
C SER A 77 2.77 9.07 6.65
N ALA A 78 1.46 8.91 6.44
CA ALA A 78 0.53 8.42 7.47
C ALA A 78 0.78 6.96 7.82
N LEU A 79 1.02 6.10 6.82
CA LEU A 79 1.28 4.67 7.01
C LEU A 79 2.63 4.40 7.67
N SER A 80 3.64 5.16 7.33
CA SER A 80 5.02 5.04 7.83
C SER A 80 5.54 3.59 7.87
N PRO A 81 5.44 2.81 6.77
CA PRO A 81 5.79 1.40 6.78
C PRO A 81 7.29 1.18 6.88
N LYS A 82 7.68 0.06 7.47
CA LYS A 82 9.06 -0.44 7.46
C LYS A 82 9.44 -1.06 6.13
N TYR A 83 8.50 -1.84 5.61
CA TYR A 83 8.67 -2.61 4.38
C TYR A 83 7.55 -2.32 3.40
N ALA A 84 7.86 -2.43 2.12
CA ALA A 84 6.88 -2.40 1.06
C ALA A 84 7.09 -3.55 0.07
N VAL A 85 6.00 -4.06 -0.48
CA VAL A 85 6.02 -5.03 -1.57
C VAL A 85 5.30 -4.44 -2.76
N ILE A 86 5.97 -4.46 -3.91
CA ILE A 86 5.42 -4.07 -5.20
C ILE A 86 5.17 -5.35 -6.00
N SER A 87 3.90 -5.70 -6.14
CA SER A 87 3.48 -6.83 -6.98
C SER A 87 3.44 -6.35 -8.42
N VAL A 88 4.48 -6.64 -9.19
CA VAL A 88 4.65 -6.17 -10.57
C VAL A 88 5.37 -7.20 -11.42
N GLY A 89 4.99 -7.30 -12.70
CA GLY A 89 5.66 -8.07 -13.73
C GLY A 89 6.10 -7.17 -14.89
N LYS A 90 6.60 -7.77 -15.96
CA LYS A 90 6.90 -7.04 -17.20
C LYS A 90 5.63 -6.37 -17.71
N ASN A 91 5.71 -5.08 -17.97
CA ASN A 91 4.56 -4.30 -18.42
C ASN A 91 5.00 -3.14 -19.34
N ASN A 92 4.04 -2.56 -20.05
CA ASN A 92 4.24 -1.39 -20.91
C ASN A 92 3.65 -0.11 -20.30
N TYR A 93 3.19 -0.15 -19.03
CA TYR A 93 2.60 0.99 -18.33
C TYR A 93 3.66 1.87 -17.65
N GLY A 94 4.90 1.40 -17.56
CA GLY A 94 5.96 2.08 -16.81
C GLY A 94 5.85 1.88 -15.31
N HIS A 95 5.22 0.79 -14.86
CA HIS A 95 5.14 0.43 -13.44
C HIS A 95 6.27 -0.53 -13.04
N PRO A 96 6.84 -0.36 -11.83
CA PRO A 96 6.60 0.76 -10.92
C PRO A 96 7.19 2.07 -11.47
N ALA A 97 6.49 3.18 -11.26
CA ALA A 97 6.99 4.49 -11.63
C ALA A 97 8.19 4.89 -10.75
N GLN A 98 9.20 5.52 -11.35
CA GLN A 98 10.39 5.96 -10.60
C GLN A 98 10.03 6.89 -9.44
N THR A 99 9.03 7.76 -9.62
CA THR A 99 8.54 8.66 -8.57
C THR A 99 8.01 7.91 -7.33
N VAL A 100 7.44 6.72 -7.49
CA VAL A 100 6.99 5.89 -6.36
C VAL A 100 8.19 5.25 -5.66
N LEU A 101 9.17 4.75 -6.42
CA LEU A 101 10.39 4.19 -5.85
C LEU A 101 11.20 5.23 -5.08
N ASP A 102 11.35 6.44 -5.64
CA ASP A 102 12.04 7.55 -4.99
C ASP A 102 11.32 7.94 -3.68
N ARG A 103 10.01 8.03 -3.71
CA ARG A 103 9.19 8.34 -2.52
C ARG A 103 9.37 7.29 -1.42
N LEU A 104 9.33 5.99 -1.76
CA LEU A 104 9.59 4.92 -0.80
C LEU A 104 11.00 5.04 -0.19
N ALA A 105 12.00 5.31 -1.02
CA ALA A 105 13.39 5.48 -0.58
C ALA A 105 13.55 6.71 0.32
N ASP A 106 12.94 7.85 -0.02
CA ASP A 106 12.99 9.09 0.76
C ASP A 106 12.36 8.93 2.15
N HIS A 107 11.35 8.06 2.27
CA HIS A 107 10.75 7.67 3.55
C HIS A 107 11.52 6.57 4.30
N GLY A 108 12.65 6.10 3.78
CA GLY A 108 13.44 5.03 4.37
C GLY A 108 12.76 3.66 4.35
N VAL A 109 11.79 3.47 3.48
CA VAL A 109 11.05 2.20 3.33
C VAL A 109 11.89 1.21 2.52
N LYS A 110 12.14 0.04 3.08
CA LYS A 110 12.79 -1.04 2.35
C LYS A 110 11.75 -1.77 1.49
N TYR A 111 11.89 -1.69 0.18
CA TYR A 111 10.93 -2.30 -0.73
C TYR A 111 11.50 -3.49 -1.52
N TYR A 112 10.60 -4.35 -1.96
CA TYR A 112 10.88 -5.55 -2.75
C TYR A 112 9.89 -5.64 -3.90
N MET A 113 10.33 -6.12 -5.05
CA MET A 113 9.51 -6.25 -6.26
C MET A 113 9.42 -7.70 -6.72
N THR A 114 8.21 -8.14 -7.06
CA THR A 114 8.03 -9.53 -7.54
C THR A 114 8.68 -9.79 -8.89
N ILE A 115 8.93 -8.76 -9.69
CA ILE A 115 9.67 -8.88 -10.95
C ILE A 115 11.13 -9.29 -10.75
N ASP A 116 11.72 -8.91 -9.61
CA ASP A 116 13.13 -9.20 -9.30
C ASP A 116 13.28 -10.49 -8.48
N GLU A 117 12.39 -10.72 -7.53
CA GLU A 117 12.52 -11.78 -6.52
C GLU A 117 11.54 -12.96 -6.72
N GLY A 118 10.58 -12.85 -7.63
CA GLY A 118 9.51 -13.84 -7.75
C GLY A 118 8.57 -13.78 -6.55
N THR A 119 8.42 -14.90 -5.84
CA THR A 119 7.58 -14.96 -4.65
C THR A 119 8.25 -14.28 -3.46
N ILE A 120 7.57 -13.30 -2.86
CA ILE A 120 8.04 -12.60 -1.68
C ILE A 120 7.19 -13.06 -0.49
N VAL A 121 7.86 -13.54 0.56
CA VAL A 121 7.21 -14.06 1.77
C VAL A 121 7.64 -13.24 2.98
N PHE A 122 6.66 -12.75 3.72
CA PHE A 122 6.85 -12.19 5.05
C PHE A 122 6.14 -13.07 6.08
N VAL A 123 6.77 -13.28 7.22
CA VAL A 123 6.25 -14.08 8.31
C VAL A 123 6.17 -13.23 9.56
N SER A 124 5.03 -13.29 10.24
CA SER A 124 4.85 -12.67 11.55
C SER A 124 4.55 -13.73 12.60
N ASP A 125 5.16 -13.59 13.77
CA ASP A 125 4.83 -14.34 14.98
C ASP A 125 3.90 -13.56 15.94
N GLY A 126 3.39 -12.40 15.48
CA GLY A 126 2.57 -11.47 16.27
C GLY A 126 3.38 -10.41 17.01
N THR A 127 4.71 -10.50 16.98
CA THR A 127 5.62 -9.52 17.63
C THR A 127 6.64 -9.00 16.63
N THR A 128 7.19 -9.90 15.83
CA THR A 128 8.25 -9.63 14.86
C THR A 128 7.78 -9.96 13.45
N LEU A 129 8.10 -9.09 12.52
CA LEU A 129 7.89 -9.29 11.09
C LEU A 129 9.23 -9.55 10.41
N THR A 130 9.35 -10.68 9.73
CA THR A 130 10.57 -11.08 9.03
C THR A 130 10.30 -11.44 7.58
N LYS A 131 11.19 -11.03 6.67
CA LYS A 131 11.19 -11.51 5.29
C LYS A 131 11.90 -12.87 5.26
N SER A 132 11.19 -13.84 4.72
CA SER A 132 11.75 -15.16 4.51
C SER A 132 12.61 -15.22 3.25
#